data_d39482118270a70c2c6ee8390d18beab
#
_entry.id   d39482118270a70c2c6ee8390d18beab
#
_cell.length_a   1.000
_cell.length_b   1.000
_cell.length_c   1.000
_cell.angle_alpha   90.00
_cell.angle_beta   90.00
_cell.angle_gamma   90.00
#
_symmetry.space_group_name_H-M   'P 1'
#
loop_
_entity.id
_entity.type
_entity.pdbx_description
1 polymer ?
#
loop_
_entity_poly.entity_id
_entity_poly.type
_entity_poly.pdbx_seq_one_letter_code
_entity_poly.pdbx_strand_id
1 'polypeptide(L)'
;YNSLSDEAKDQALSYVRKLVQKEQCKNVVSISEKLYEYHVYEKMSAGIGSSVYNDQNYDTVYFHEELAHDFASWISGDSMEPKYQNGSVALIRETGFDYDGAVYAVVCNSQTYIKRVYREEHGLRLVSINLKYQDIFLSYDEDPRIVGIIVGNFVPMRL
;
A
#
# COMPACT_ATOMS: atom_id res chain seq x y z
N TYR A 1 -20.26 46.91 -17.47
CA TYR A 1 -20.29 46.88 -16.97
C TYR A 1 -20.41 47.12 -16.70
N ASN A 2 -20.38 47.28 -16.79
CA ASN A 2 -20.50 47.39 -16.23
C ASN A 2 -21.00 47.13 -15.84
N SER A 3 -21.57 46.92 -15.79
CA SER A 3 -22.03 46.64 -15.10
C SER A 3 -22.36 45.61 -15.16
N LEU A 4 -22.64 44.92 -15.48
CA LEU A 4 -22.46 43.94 -15.33
C LEU A 4 -21.95 43.79 -15.27
N SER A 5 -22.08 44.36 -15.29
CA SER A 5 -21.43 44.36 -14.98
C SER A 5 -20.80 44.26 -14.24
N ASP A 6 -21.13 44.97 -13.91
CA ASP A 6 -20.25 45.04 -12.91
C ASP A 6 -20.46 43.93 -12.02
N GLU A 7 -21.45 43.45 -11.96
CA GLU A 7 -21.73 42.37 -11.17
C GLU A 7 -21.27 41.17 -11.80
N ALA A 8 -21.62 41.00 -12.96
CA ALA A 8 -21.15 39.88 -13.67
C ALA A 8 -19.67 40.00 -13.64
N LYS A 9 -19.22 41.15 -13.71
CA LYS A 9 -17.87 41.33 -13.76
C LYS A 9 -17.35 41.02 -12.45
N ASP A 10 -17.95 41.33 -11.55
CA ASP A 10 -17.47 41.07 -10.26
C ASP A 10 -17.55 39.65 -10.04
N GLN A 11 -18.39 39.01 -10.60
CA GLN A 11 -18.53 37.68 -10.42
C GLN A 11 -17.51 37.00 -11.19
N ALA A 12 -17.36 37.46 -12.35
CA ALA A 12 -16.36 36.89 -13.18
C ALA A 12 -15.09 37.20 -12.44
N LEU A 13 -14.97 38.35 -11.99
CA LEU A 13 -13.80 38.73 -11.32
C LEU A 13 -13.67 38.05 -10.00
N SER A 14 -14.67 38.00 -9.39
CA SER A 14 -14.63 37.37 -8.13
C SER A 14 -14.28 35.95 -8.44
N TYR A 15 -14.81 35.46 -9.43
CA TYR A 15 -14.56 34.12 -9.80
C TYR A 15 -13.15 34.05 -10.29
N VAL A 16 -12.82 34.91 -11.14
CA VAL A 16 -11.52 34.91 -11.70
C VAL A 16 -10.63 35.19 -10.55
N ARG A 17 -11.07 35.95 -9.69
CA ARG A 17 -10.25 36.26 -8.64
C ARG A 17 -10.13 35.10 -7.80
N LYS A 18 -11.13 34.42 -7.70
CA LYS A 18 -11.13 33.21 -6.99
C LYS A 18 -10.22 32.40 -7.74
N LEU A 19 -10.29 32.43 -8.96
CA LEU A 19 -9.48 31.67 -9.78
C LEU A 19 -8.11 32.20 -9.66
N VAL A 20 -7.98 33.43 -9.69
CA VAL A 20 -6.69 33.99 -9.62
C VAL A 20 -6.16 33.78 -8.27
N GLN A 21 -6.96 33.94 -7.34
CA GLN A 21 -6.58 33.64 -6.06
C GLN A 21 -6.29 32.28 -6.08
N LYS A 22 -6.95 31.62 -6.86
CA LYS A 22 -6.76 30.30 -6.95
C LYS A 22 -5.58 30.20 -7.74
N GLU A 23 -5.32 31.03 -8.49
CA GLU A 23 -4.26 30.99 -9.30
C GLU A 23 -3.12 31.22 -8.54
N GLN A 24 -3.14 32.17 -7.87
CA GLN A 24 -2.15 32.38 -7.05
C GLN A 24 -2.17 31.31 -6.15
N CYS A 25 -3.27 30.93 -5.92
CA CYS A 25 -3.41 29.87 -5.06
C CYS A 25 -3.23 28.66 -5.84
N LYS A 26 -3.08 28.77 -7.05
CA LYS A 26 -3.04 27.63 -7.77
C LYS A 26 -1.92 26.89 -7.39
N ASN A 27 -1.01 27.59 -7.04
CA ASN A 27 0.12 26.90 -6.60
C ASN A 27 -0.26 26.34 -5.32
N VAL A 28 -1.11 26.95 -4.72
CA VAL A 28 -1.46 26.48 -3.46
C VAL A 28 -2.31 25.30 -3.71
N VAL A 29 -2.99 25.34 -4.74
CA VAL A 29 -3.87 24.31 -5.06
C VAL A 29 -3.09 23.06 -5.26
N SER A 30 -2.00 23.20 -5.83
CA SER A 30 -1.21 22.02 -6.02
C SER A 30 -0.96 21.53 -4.62
N ILE A 31 -1.26 22.35 -3.67
CA ILE A 31 -1.03 21.94 -2.33
C ILE A 31 -2.21 21.18 -1.82
N SER A 32 -3.33 21.38 -2.39
CA SER A 32 -4.48 20.67 -1.92
C SER A 32 -4.56 19.38 -2.72
N GLU A 33 -3.49 18.67 -2.76
CA GLU A 33 -3.46 17.42 -3.42
C GLU A 33 -4.39 16.50 -2.73
N LYS A 34 -5.04 15.66 -3.48
CA LYS A 34 -5.95 14.71 -2.93
C LYS A 34 -5.14 13.62 -2.27
N LEU A 35 -5.55 13.23 -1.12
CA LEU A 35 -4.92 12.12 -0.41
C LEU A 35 -5.86 10.94 -0.44
N TYR A 36 -5.31 9.77 -0.61
CA TYR A 36 -6.08 8.54 -0.65
C TYR A 36 -5.86 7.76 0.64
N GLU A 37 -6.91 7.20 1.14
CA GLU A 37 -6.88 6.47 2.40
C GLU A 37 -6.57 5.01 2.19
N TYR A 38 -5.73 4.46 3.03
CA TYR A 38 -5.39 3.05 2.98
C TYR A 38 -5.56 2.43 4.35
N HIS A 39 -6.12 1.22 4.37
CA HIS A 39 -6.26 0.46 5.60
C HIS A 39 -5.15 -0.58 5.61
N VAL A 40 -4.23 -0.45 6.55
CA VAL A 40 -3.02 -1.25 6.58
C VAL A 40 -3.04 -2.20 7.76
N TYR A 41 -2.90 -3.48 7.49
CA TYR A 41 -2.96 -4.50 8.51
C TYR A 41 -1.58 -4.84 9.04
N GLU A 42 -1.50 -5.07 10.35
CA GLU A 42 -0.25 -5.44 10.94
C GLU A 42 -0.02 -6.94 10.72
N LYS A 43 -1.08 -7.70 10.82
CA LYS A 43 -1.00 -9.13 10.61
C LYS A 43 -2.18 -9.58 9.78
N MET A 44 -1.97 -10.56 8.98
CA MET A 44 -3.03 -11.14 8.21
C MET A 44 -3.34 -12.50 8.79
N SER A 45 -4.59 -12.87 8.80
CA SER A 45 -4.97 -14.15 9.35
C SER A 45 -4.76 -15.22 8.28
N ALA A 46 -4.66 -16.44 8.73
CA ALA A 46 -4.51 -17.55 7.83
C ALA A 46 -5.79 -17.80 7.07
N GLY A 47 -6.87 -17.17 7.50
CA GLY A 47 -8.11 -17.32 6.77
C GLY A 47 -7.99 -16.57 5.47
N ILE A 48 -8.56 -17.07 4.46
CA ILE A 48 -8.46 -16.47 3.19
C ILE A 48 -9.69 -15.69 2.86
N GLY A 49 -9.55 -14.73 2.01
CA GLY A 49 -10.68 -14.01 1.49
C GLY A 49 -11.31 -13.11 2.51
N SER A 50 -12.59 -13.31 2.76
CA SER A 50 -13.33 -12.40 3.58
C SER A 50 -12.81 -12.24 5.00
N SER A 51 -12.12 -13.22 5.51
CA SER A 51 -11.68 -13.13 6.89
C SER A 51 -10.60 -12.07 7.05
N VAL A 52 -9.88 -11.79 6.01
CA VAL A 52 -8.84 -10.78 6.08
C VAL A 52 -9.53 -9.43 6.12
N TYR A 53 -10.56 -9.26 5.33
CA TYR A 53 -11.27 -8.01 5.28
C TYR A 53 -12.08 -7.73 6.54
N ASN A 54 -12.40 -8.77 7.27
CA ASN A 54 -13.20 -8.59 8.46
C ASN A 54 -12.36 -8.30 9.69
N ASP A 55 -11.06 -8.29 9.52
CA ASP A 55 -10.20 -7.99 10.63
C ASP A 55 -10.31 -6.49 10.87
N GLN A 56 -10.66 -6.11 12.07
CA GLN A 56 -10.83 -4.72 12.40
C GLN A 56 -9.52 -4.08 12.84
N ASN A 57 -8.46 -4.85 12.92
CA ASN A 57 -7.19 -4.32 13.38
C ASN A 57 -6.36 -3.79 12.23
N TYR A 58 -6.63 -2.58 11.84
CA TYR A 58 -5.83 -1.96 10.79
C TYR A 58 -5.58 -0.51 11.16
N ASP A 59 -4.56 0.07 10.59
CA ASP A 59 -4.24 1.46 10.76
C ASP A 59 -4.67 2.19 9.49
N THR A 60 -5.11 3.41 9.65
CA THR A 60 -5.47 4.22 8.49
C THR A 60 -4.31 5.14 8.17
N VAL A 61 -3.85 5.08 6.94
CA VAL A 61 -2.76 5.95 6.50
C VAL A 61 -3.12 6.60 5.18
N TYR A 62 -2.35 7.58 4.78
CA TYR A 62 -2.65 8.35 3.58
C TYR A 62 -1.46 8.43 2.63
N PHE A 63 -1.75 8.48 1.37
CA PHE A 63 -0.72 8.62 0.36
C PHE A 63 -1.29 9.45 -0.79
N HIS A 64 -0.45 10.09 -1.53
CA HIS A 64 -0.88 11.01 -2.58
C HIS A 64 -1.25 10.32 -3.90
N GLU A 65 -1.05 9.05 -4.00
CA GLU A 65 -1.42 8.30 -5.20
C GLU A 65 -2.40 7.20 -4.87
N GLU A 66 -3.29 6.93 -5.78
CA GLU A 66 -4.22 5.84 -5.61
C GLU A 66 -3.63 4.64 -6.34
N LEU A 67 -3.22 3.65 -5.60
CA LEU A 67 -2.58 2.47 -6.16
C LEU A 67 -3.50 1.27 -6.00
N ALA A 68 -3.69 0.55 -7.09
CA ALA A 68 -4.59 -0.59 -7.08
C ALA A 68 -4.03 -1.72 -6.21
N HIS A 69 -4.85 -2.29 -5.38
CA HIS A 69 -4.45 -3.38 -4.51
C HIS A 69 -5.68 -4.02 -3.90
N ASP A 70 -5.49 -5.16 -3.29
CA ASP A 70 -6.59 -5.82 -2.57
C ASP A 70 -6.37 -5.70 -1.06
N PHE A 71 -5.12 -5.78 -0.63
CA PHE A 71 -4.77 -5.66 0.78
C PHE A 71 -3.56 -4.77 0.94
N ALA A 72 -3.40 -4.20 2.11
CA ALA A 72 -2.18 -3.44 2.43
C ALA A 72 -1.69 -3.92 3.79
N SER A 73 -0.41 -4.08 3.93
CA SER A 73 0.19 -4.58 5.16
C SER A 73 1.46 -3.82 5.48
N TRP A 74 1.72 -3.65 6.76
CA TRP A 74 2.97 -3.01 7.19
C TRP A 74 4.14 -3.95 6.95
N ILE A 75 5.27 -3.37 6.60
CA ILE A 75 6.52 -4.11 6.52
C ILE A 75 7.29 -3.82 7.80
N SER A 76 7.54 -4.88 8.56
CA SER A 76 8.27 -4.77 9.82
C SER A 76 9.63 -5.38 9.66
N GLY A 77 10.63 -4.68 10.14
CA GLY A 77 12.00 -5.18 10.10
C GLY A 77 12.69 -4.84 8.80
N ASP A 78 13.95 -5.16 8.71
CA ASP A 78 14.78 -4.79 7.58
C ASP A 78 15.14 -5.95 6.65
N SER A 79 14.46 -7.08 6.79
CA SER A 79 14.83 -8.25 6.01
C SER A 79 14.58 -8.06 4.51
N MET A 80 13.73 -7.14 4.14
CA MET A 80 13.44 -6.90 2.73
C MET A 80 14.06 -5.60 2.21
N GLU A 81 14.92 -4.97 3.00
CA GLU A 81 15.64 -3.82 2.56
C GLU A 81 16.77 -4.23 1.62
N PRO A 82 17.12 -3.43 0.69
CA PRO A 82 16.72 -2.04 0.52
C PRO A 82 15.42 -1.83 -0.27
N LYS A 83 14.89 -2.88 -0.84
CA LYS A 83 13.74 -2.70 -1.72
C LYS A 83 12.48 -2.29 -0.97
N TYR A 84 12.22 -2.93 0.15
CA TYR A 84 11.05 -2.63 0.96
C TYR A 84 11.54 -2.24 2.34
N GLN A 85 11.30 -1.00 2.73
CA GLN A 85 11.84 -0.48 3.96
C GLN A 85 10.97 -0.79 5.16
N ASN A 86 11.61 -0.91 6.30
CA ASN A 86 10.91 -1.09 7.57
C ASN A 86 9.97 0.11 7.76
N GLY A 87 8.74 -0.16 8.10
CA GLY A 87 7.76 0.90 8.35
C GLY A 87 7.02 1.36 7.11
N SER A 88 7.30 0.76 5.96
CA SER A 88 6.57 1.10 4.76
C SER A 88 5.37 0.19 4.61
N VAL A 89 4.53 0.49 3.65
CA VAL A 89 3.31 -0.26 3.39
C VAL A 89 3.48 -1.08 2.12
N ALA A 90 3.18 -2.35 2.20
CA ALA A 90 3.21 -3.23 1.04
C ALA A 90 1.79 -3.36 0.51
N LEU A 91 1.64 -3.22 -0.78
CA LEU A 91 0.35 -3.38 -1.44
C LEU A 91 0.31 -4.76 -2.07
N ILE A 92 -0.74 -5.49 -1.80
CA ILE A 92 -0.86 -6.89 -2.15
C ILE A 92 -2.05 -7.10 -3.05
N ARG A 93 -1.87 -7.84 -4.13
CA ARG A 93 -2.97 -8.26 -4.97
C ARG A 93 -3.22 -9.72 -4.65
N GLU A 94 -4.45 -10.05 -4.33
CA GLU A 94 -4.81 -11.41 -3.97
C GLU A 94 -4.56 -12.33 -5.15
N THR A 95 -3.75 -13.34 -4.94
CA THR A 95 -3.45 -14.31 -5.98
C THR A 95 -2.76 -15.50 -5.33
N GLY A 96 -2.77 -16.60 -6.00
CA GLY A 96 -2.00 -17.75 -5.55
C GLY A 96 -0.58 -17.62 -6.04
N PHE A 97 0.15 -18.69 -5.98
CA PHE A 97 1.55 -18.70 -6.42
C PHE A 97 1.59 -18.51 -7.93
N ASP A 98 2.40 -17.60 -8.37
CA ASP A 98 2.50 -17.28 -9.79
C ASP A 98 3.85 -17.79 -10.34
N TYR A 99 4.94 -17.33 -9.78
CA TYR A 99 6.25 -17.78 -10.24
C TYR A 99 7.29 -17.65 -9.14
N ASP A 100 8.34 -18.43 -9.25
CA ASP A 100 9.41 -18.44 -8.26
C ASP A 100 10.16 -17.12 -8.26
N GLY A 101 10.47 -16.64 -7.10
CA GLY A 101 11.28 -15.44 -6.96
C GLY A 101 10.50 -14.16 -6.82
N ALA A 102 9.19 -14.19 -7.02
CA ALA A 102 8.37 -13.01 -6.80
C ALA A 102 8.21 -12.82 -5.30
N VAL A 103 7.86 -11.61 -4.91
CA VAL A 103 7.65 -11.30 -3.50
C VAL A 103 6.17 -11.49 -3.19
N TYR A 104 5.90 -12.34 -2.22
CA TYR A 104 4.53 -12.65 -1.82
C TYR A 104 4.31 -12.38 -0.34
N ALA A 105 3.07 -12.21 0.03
CA ALA A 105 2.67 -12.20 1.42
C ALA A 105 2.24 -13.64 1.71
N VAL A 106 2.86 -14.25 2.70
CA VAL A 106 2.61 -15.64 3.08
C VAL A 106 2.22 -15.68 4.54
N VAL A 107 1.19 -16.45 4.86
CA VAL A 107 0.77 -16.61 6.23
C VAL A 107 1.00 -18.06 6.62
N CYS A 108 1.63 -18.28 7.73
CA CYS A 108 1.90 -19.62 8.25
C CYS A 108 2.03 -19.53 9.76
N ASN A 109 1.34 -20.40 10.46
CA ASN A 109 1.39 -20.45 11.92
C ASN A 109 1.15 -19.09 12.55
N SER A 110 0.14 -18.41 12.08
CA SER A 110 -0.27 -17.10 12.60
C SER A 110 0.74 -15.99 12.37
N GLN A 111 1.70 -16.20 11.52
CA GLN A 111 2.68 -15.19 11.19
C GLN A 111 2.55 -14.80 9.73
N THR A 112 2.80 -13.54 9.45
CA THR A 112 2.78 -13.03 8.08
C THR A 112 4.21 -12.76 7.65
N TYR A 113 4.56 -13.28 6.48
CA TYR A 113 5.89 -13.08 5.92
C TYR A 113 5.76 -12.34 4.58
N ILE A 114 6.60 -11.38 4.35
CA ILE A 114 6.70 -10.75 3.03
C ILE A 114 8.11 -11.07 2.55
N LYS A 115 8.23 -11.97 1.62
CA LYS A 115 9.52 -12.50 1.18
C LYS A 115 9.43 -12.93 -0.27
N ARG A 116 10.56 -13.15 -0.87
CA ARG A 116 10.58 -13.82 -2.16
C ARG A 116 10.29 -15.27 -1.87
N VAL A 117 9.48 -15.87 -2.69
CA VAL A 117 9.05 -17.25 -2.46
C VAL A 117 9.46 -18.14 -3.58
N TYR A 118 10.06 -19.27 -3.23
CA TYR A 118 10.41 -20.30 -4.19
C TYR A 118 9.70 -21.58 -3.77
N ARG A 119 9.02 -22.19 -4.71
CA ARG A 119 8.27 -23.40 -4.42
C ARG A 119 9.20 -24.58 -4.60
N GLU A 120 9.27 -25.42 -3.61
CA GLU A 120 10.10 -26.60 -3.61
C GLU A 120 9.26 -27.84 -3.39
N GLU A 121 9.87 -28.98 -3.50
CA GLU A 121 9.16 -30.24 -3.40
C GLU A 121 8.39 -30.42 -2.09
N HIS A 122 8.98 -30.04 -0.99
CA HIS A 122 8.37 -30.25 0.30
C HIS A 122 7.89 -28.98 1.02
N GLY A 123 7.98 -27.88 0.38
CA GLY A 123 7.55 -26.64 1.03
C GLY A 123 7.92 -25.40 0.27
N LEU A 124 7.81 -24.28 0.94
CA LEU A 124 8.14 -22.99 0.36
C LEU A 124 9.43 -22.47 1.01
N ARG A 125 10.33 -21.99 0.19
CA ARG A 125 11.52 -21.35 0.71
C ARG A 125 11.31 -19.86 0.58
N LEU A 126 11.42 -19.17 1.70
CA LEU A 126 11.22 -17.73 1.77
C LEU A 126 12.59 -17.08 1.86
N VAL A 127 12.87 -16.20 0.93
CA VAL A 127 14.18 -15.58 0.82
C VAL A 127 14.08 -14.09 1.08
N SER A 128 14.90 -13.60 1.98
CA SER A 128 14.95 -12.17 2.26
C SER A 128 15.81 -11.48 1.22
N ILE A 129 15.50 -10.22 0.92
CA ILE A 129 16.31 -9.45 0.00
C ILE A 129 17.60 -9.04 0.71
N ASN A 130 17.50 -8.75 2.01
CA ASN A 130 18.67 -8.38 2.80
C ASN A 130 19.49 -9.63 3.05
N LEU A 131 20.69 -9.66 2.55
CA LEU A 131 21.53 -10.85 2.57
C LEU A 131 21.99 -11.29 3.95
N LYS A 132 21.82 -10.48 4.97
CA LYS A 132 22.22 -10.90 6.28
C LYS A 132 21.21 -11.82 6.94
N TYR A 133 20.09 -12.06 6.27
CA TYR A 133 19.07 -12.95 6.82
C TYR A 133 19.11 -14.29 6.07
N GLN A 134 18.94 -15.35 6.81
CA GLN A 134 18.93 -16.67 6.21
C GLN A 134 17.55 -16.98 5.66
N ASP A 135 17.50 -17.90 4.72
CA ASP A 135 16.24 -18.34 4.13
C ASP A 135 15.41 -19.06 5.19
N ILE A 136 14.11 -18.98 5.04
CA ILE A 136 13.19 -19.65 5.93
C ILE A 136 12.49 -20.71 5.11
N PHE A 137 12.43 -21.92 5.61
CA PHE A 137 11.72 -22.99 4.91
C PHE A 137 10.43 -23.30 5.66
N LEU A 138 9.30 -23.27 4.94
CA LEU A 138 8.02 -23.61 5.51
C LEU A 138 7.54 -24.89 4.83
N SER A 139 7.46 -25.96 5.60
CA SER A 139 7.01 -27.24 5.07
C SER A 139 5.54 -27.15 4.70
N TYR A 140 5.13 -27.87 3.66
CA TYR A 140 3.73 -27.90 3.29
C TYR A 140 2.89 -28.49 4.44
N ASP A 141 3.50 -29.27 5.33
CA ASP A 141 2.79 -29.84 6.46
C ASP A 141 2.35 -28.72 7.43
N GLU A 142 2.96 -27.57 7.37
CA GLU A 142 2.61 -26.46 8.20
C GLU A 142 1.54 -25.61 7.53
N ASP A 143 1.10 -26.01 6.36
CA ASP A 143 0.06 -25.37 5.60
C ASP A 143 0.31 -23.88 5.36
N PRO A 144 1.45 -23.53 4.77
CA PRO A 144 1.70 -22.12 4.45
C PRO A 144 0.76 -21.68 3.34
N ARG A 145 0.22 -20.49 3.47
CA ARG A 145 -0.72 -19.96 2.51
C ARG A 145 -0.25 -18.67 1.91
N ILE A 146 -0.31 -18.59 0.60
CA ILE A 146 0.06 -17.38 -0.11
C ILE A 146 -1.19 -16.52 -0.19
N VAL A 147 -1.11 -15.34 0.40
CA VAL A 147 -2.22 -14.40 0.41
C VAL A 147 -2.26 -13.63 -0.91
N GLY A 148 -1.10 -13.26 -1.41
CA GLY A 148 -1.05 -12.54 -2.67
C GLY A 148 0.34 -12.07 -3.01
N ILE A 149 0.47 -11.45 -4.16
CA ILE A 149 1.74 -10.97 -4.65
C ILE A 149 1.87 -9.48 -4.35
N ILE A 150 3.06 -9.03 -4.04
CA ILE A 150 3.29 -7.63 -3.75
C ILE A 150 3.34 -6.87 -5.07
N VAL A 151 2.46 -5.90 -5.22
CA VAL A 151 2.37 -5.12 -6.45
C VAL A 151 2.84 -3.69 -6.27
N GLY A 152 3.10 -3.26 -5.06
CA GLY A 152 3.57 -1.92 -4.83
C GLY A 152 3.96 -1.71 -3.38
N ASN A 153 4.47 -0.54 -3.10
CA ASN A 153 4.97 -0.24 -1.77
C ASN A 153 5.09 1.28 -1.66
N PHE A 154 4.78 1.81 -0.51
CA PHE A 154 4.97 3.24 -0.31
C PHE A 154 5.24 3.55 1.17
N VAL A 155 5.79 4.72 1.41
CA VAL A 155 6.00 5.20 2.76
C VAL A 155 4.83 6.16 3.03
N PRO A 156 4.04 5.88 4.05
CA PRO A 156 2.86 6.72 4.30
C PRO A 156 3.22 8.15 4.65
N MET A 157 2.34 9.06 4.30
CA MET A 157 2.53 10.45 4.64
C MET A 157 2.13 10.66 6.09
N ARG A 158 2.85 11.52 6.75
CA ARG A 158 2.52 11.84 8.13
C ARG A 158 1.68 13.09 8.11
N LEU A 159 0.60 13.07 8.82
CA LEU A 159 -0.31 14.22 8.90
C LEU A 159 -0.14 14.94 10.20
#